data_5a339e5c04bc1d900388369019d93247
#
_entry.id   5a339e5c04bc1d900388369019d93247
#
_cell.length_a   1.000
_cell.length_b   1.000
_cell.length_c   1.000
_cell.angle_alpha   90.00
_cell.angle_beta   90.00
_cell.angle_gamma   90.00
#
_symmetry.space_group_name_H-M   'P 1'
#
loop_
_entity.id
_entity.type
_entity.pdbx_description
1 polymer ?
#
loop_
_entity_poly.entity_id
_entity_poly.type
_entity_poly.pdbx_seq_one_letter_code
_entity_poly.pdbx_strand_id
1 'polypeptide(L)'
;MIKTVNLQKIFKTEEVETWALNNVNLEIKAGEFVAIMGPSGCGKSTLLNILGLLDNPTGGTYELNGTDVSKFTEAQRTNLRKGVIGFVFQSFNLIDELNVFENIELPLLYMGIPATERKRRVEDALSLIHI
;
A
#
# COMPACT_ATOMS: atom_id res chain seq x y z
N MET A 1 -11.22 -2.61 8.30
CA MET A 1 -10.72 -3.73 9.13
C MET A 1 -9.76 -4.57 8.30
N ILE A 2 -8.63 -4.94 8.88
CA ILE A 2 -7.61 -5.80 8.26
C ILE A 2 -7.51 -7.07 9.12
N LYS A 3 -7.51 -8.24 8.47
CA LYS A 3 -7.29 -9.51 9.15
C LYS A 3 -6.40 -10.41 8.31
N THR A 4 -5.38 -10.99 8.94
CA THR A 4 -4.53 -12.01 8.31
C THR A 4 -4.54 -13.28 9.13
N VAL A 5 -4.54 -14.42 8.45
CA VAL A 5 -4.47 -15.74 9.11
C VAL A 5 -3.39 -16.57 8.43
N ASN A 6 -2.39 -16.97 9.22
CA ASN A 6 -1.23 -17.74 8.77
C ASN A 6 -0.57 -17.15 7.52
N LEU A 7 -0.49 -15.80 7.42
CA LEU A 7 0.04 -15.12 6.26
C LEU A 7 1.50 -15.50 6.05
N GLN A 8 1.84 -15.85 4.82
CA GLN A 8 3.19 -16.28 4.44
C GLN A 8 3.65 -15.52 3.20
N LYS A 9 4.94 -15.21 3.18
CA LYS A 9 5.62 -14.73 1.98
C LYS A 9 6.98 -15.38 1.87
N ILE A 10 7.17 -16.08 0.77
CA ILE A 10 8.40 -16.78 0.45
C ILE A 10 8.92 -16.19 -0.86
N PHE A 11 10.15 -15.74 -0.85
CA PHE A 11 10.89 -15.37 -2.05
C PHE A 11 11.79 -16.55 -2.46
N LYS A 12 11.64 -17.01 -3.70
CA LYS A 12 12.42 -18.11 -4.25
C LYS A 12 13.31 -17.59 -5.37
N THR A 13 14.58 -17.91 -5.27
CA THR A 13 15.53 -17.86 -6.38
C THR A 13 15.90 -19.29 -6.75
N GLU A 14 16.69 -19.49 -7.82
CA GLU A 14 17.11 -20.83 -8.23
C GLU A 14 17.90 -21.59 -7.14
N GLU A 15 18.56 -20.87 -6.23
CA GLU A 15 19.46 -21.44 -5.22
C GLU A 15 18.97 -21.24 -3.77
N VAL A 16 18.11 -20.27 -3.52
CA VAL A 16 17.76 -19.87 -2.15
C VAL A 16 16.24 -19.62 -1.99
N GLU A 17 15.70 -20.15 -0.91
CA GLU A 17 14.34 -19.86 -0.46
C GLU A 17 14.40 -19.02 0.81
N THR A 18 13.82 -17.82 0.77
CA THR A 18 13.80 -16.88 1.90
C THR A 18 12.39 -16.67 2.38
N TRP A 19 12.14 -17.03 3.64
CA TRP A 19 10.88 -16.80 4.32
C TRP A 19 10.85 -15.38 4.88
N ALA A 20 10.22 -14.47 4.17
CA ALA A 20 10.07 -13.08 4.61
C ALA A 20 8.94 -12.92 5.63
N LEU A 21 7.86 -13.70 5.49
CA LEU A 21 6.77 -13.80 6.46
C LEU A 21 6.45 -15.27 6.70
N ASN A 22 6.26 -15.63 7.97
CA ASN A 22 5.93 -16.98 8.37
C ASN A 22 4.80 -16.98 9.39
N ASN A 23 3.62 -17.46 8.98
CA ASN A 23 2.42 -17.61 9.81
C ASN A 23 2.02 -16.35 10.59
N VAL A 24 2.02 -15.18 9.91
CA VAL A 24 1.65 -13.91 10.54
C VAL A 24 0.13 -13.84 10.69
N ASN A 25 -0.31 -13.72 11.94
CA ASN A 25 -1.71 -13.51 12.30
C ASN A 25 -1.86 -12.10 12.86
N LEU A 26 -2.74 -11.30 12.26
CA LEU A 26 -2.95 -9.90 12.61
C LEU A 26 -4.43 -9.56 12.45
N GLU A 27 -4.94 -8.79 13.39
CA GLU A 27 -6.27 -8.16 13.27
C GLU A 27 -6.15 -6.70 13.64
N ILE A 28 -6.57 -5.81 12.71
CA ILE A 28 -6.62 -4.37 12.91
C ILE A 28 -8.06 -3.91 12.66
N LYS A 29 -8.68 -3.33 13.68
CA LYS A 29 -10.04 -2.82 13.62
C LYS A 29 -10.08 -1.42 13.01
N ALA A 30 -11.27 -0.98 12.64
CA ALA A 30 -11.46 0.40 12.19
C ALA A 30 -11.11 1.39 13.31
N GLY A 31 -10.39 2.46 12.95
CA GLY A 31 -9.97 3.51 13.87
C GLY A 31 -8.72 3.20 14.69
N GLU A 32 -8.11 2.02 14.54
CA GLU A 32 -6.88 1.70 15.24
C GLU A 32 -5.65 2.33 14.58
N PHE A 33 -4.70 2.75 15.41
CA PHE A 33 -3.36 3.15 15.03
C PHE A 33 -2.38 2.06 15.48
N VAL A 34 -1.66 1.45 14.52
CA VAL A 34 -0.80 0.30 14.77
C VAL A 34 0.63 0.59 14.33
N ALA A 35 1.60 0.29 15.19
CA ALA A 35 3.02 0.34 14.87
C ALA A 35 3.60 -1.06 14.68
N ILE A 36 4.28 -1.30 13.55
CA ILE A 36 5.00 -2.54 13.26
C ILE A 36 6.49 -2.29 13.50
N MET A 37 7.04 -2.92 14.53
CA MET A 37 8.42 -2.76 14.95
C MET A 37 9.21 -4.06 14.82
N GLY A 38 10.53 -3.95 14.71
CA GLY A 38 11.45 -5.09 14.65
C GLY A 38 12.78 -4.72 13.96
N PRO A 39 13.79 -5.59 14.04
CA PRO A 39 15.11 -5.35 13.44
C PRO A 39 15.03 -5.23 11.92
N SER A 40 16.12 -4.72 11.29
CA SER A 40 16.21 -4.69 9.84
C SER A 40 16.12 -6.10 9.26
N GLY A 41 15.45 -6.25 8.11
CA GLY A 41 15.30 -7.54 7.43
C GLY A 41 14.23 -8.49 8.01
N CYS A 42 13.53 -8.14 9.10
CA CYS A 42 12.52 -9.03 9.70
C CYS A 42 11.14 -9.06 8.99
N GLY A 43 11.04 -8.54 7.76
CA GLY A 43 9.81 -8.65 6.96
C GLY A 43 8.80 -7.52 7.10
N LYS A 44 9.09 -6.41 7.85
CA LYS A 44 8.15 -5.30 8.03
C LYS A 44 7.66 -4.70 6.71
N SER A 45 8.58 -4.36 5.82
CA SER A 45 8.25 -3.78 4.50
C SER A 45 7.47 -4.78 3.65
N THR A 46 7.82 -6.07 3.71
CA THR A 46 7.08 -7.13 3.02
C THR A 46 5.65 -7.21 3.53
N LEU A 47 5.43 -7.17 4.85
CA LEU A 47 4.10 -7.16 5.43
C LEU A 47 3.31 -5.91 4.99
N LEU A 48 3.90 -4.72 5.08
CA LEU A 48 3.27 -3.48 4.65
C LEU A 48 2.91 -3.48 3.16
N ASN A 49 3.77 -4.04 2.30
CA ASN A 49 3.48 -4.17 0.87
C ASN A 49 2.27 -5.08 0.61
N ILE A 50 2.15 -6.18 1.33
CA ILE A 50 0.99 -7.08 1.20
C ILE A 50 -0.26 -6.40 1.76
N LEU A 51 -0.20 -5.80 2.96
CA LEU A 51 -1.34 -5.08 3.54
C LEU A 51 -1.78 -3.90 2.66
N GLY A 52 -0.82 -3.26 1.99
CA GLY A 52 -1.06 -2.19 1.03
C GLY A 52 -1.48 -2.67 -0.37
N LEU A 53 -1.67 -3.97 -0.58
CA LEU A 53 -2.02 -4.55 -1.89
C LEU A 53 -1.00 -4.25 -2.99
N LEU A 54 0.27 -4.01 -2.65
CA LEU A 54 1.37 -3.86 -3.61
C LEU A 54 1.93 -5.22 -4.02
N ASP A 55 1.79 -6.24 -3.16
CA ASP A 55 2.25 -7.60 -3.40
C ASP A 55 1.20 -8.62 -2.89
N ASN A 56 1.33 -9.87 -3.31
CA ASN A 56 0.50 -10.98 -2.84
C ASN A 56 1.25 -11.84 -1.82
N PRO A 57 0.55 -12.40 -0.83
CA PRO A 57 1.10 -13.47 -0.03
C PRO A 57 1.33 -14.72 -0.88
N THR A 58 2.24 -15.59 -0.44
CA THR A 58 2.43 -16.93 -1.04
C THR A 58 1.58 -17.99 -0.34
N GLY A 59 1.07 -17.69 0.86
CA GLY A 59 0.19 -18.57 1.61
C GLY A 59 -0.56 -17.82 2.72
N GLY A 60 -1.54 -18.49 3.30
CA GLY A 60 -2.45 -17.89 4.26
C GLY A 60 -3.55 -17.06 3.62
N THR A 61 -4.28 -16.30 4.43
CA THR A 61 -5.38 -15.44 3.99
C THR A 61 -5.16 -14.00 4.44
N TYR A 62 -5.61 -13.08 3.60
CA TYR A 62 -5.69 -11.66 3.91
C TYR A 62 -7.07 -11.12 3.57
N GLU A 63 -7.80 -10.68 4.59
CA GLU A 63 -9.10 -10.04 4.45
C GLU A 63 -8.99 -8.53 4.66
N LEU A 64 -9.50 -7.75 3.70
CA LEU A 64 -9.64 -6.32 3.79
C LEU A 64 -11.14 -5.97 3.75
N ASN A 65 -11.63 -5.36 4.83
CA ASN A 65 -13.05 -5.00 4.99
C ASN A 65 -14.02 -6.18 4.72
N GLY A 66 -13.66 -7.39 5.17
CA GLY A 66 -14.46 -8.60 4.99
C GLY A 66 -14.34 -9.28 3.64
N THR A 67 -13.47 -8.78 2.75
CA THR A 67 -13.20 -9.40 1.46
C THR A 67 -11.84 -10.07 1.48
N ASP A 68 -11.77 -11.35 1.13
CA ASP A 68 -10.49 -12.05 0.95
C ASP A 68 -9.81 -11.56 -0.34
N VAL A 69 -8.65 -10.94 -0.16
CA VAL A 69 -7.84 -10.36 -1.25
C VAL A 69 -6.56 -11.13 -1.52
N SER A 70 -6.35 -12.27 -0.86
CA SER A 70 -5.10 -13.04 -0.90
C SER A 70 -4.69 -13.47 -2.32
N LYS A 71 -5.66 -13.71 -3.18
CA LYS A 71 -5.46 -14.22 -4.55
C LYS A 71 -5.83 -13.21 -5.64
N PHE A 72 -5.97 -11.95 -5.27
CA PHE A 72 -6.31 -10.91 -6.24
C PHE A 72 -5.22 -10.77 -7.31
N THR A 73 -5.65 -10.62 -8.55
CA THR A 73 -4.76 -10.23 -9.65
C THR A 73 -4.25 -8.81 -9.44
N GLU A 74 -3.20 -8.44 -10.15
CA GLU A 74 -2.66 -7.07 -10.07
C GLU A 74 -3.71 -6.01 -10.41
N ALA A 75 -4.52 -6.25 -11.44
CA ALA A 75 -5.60 -5.34 -11.83
C ALA A 75 -6.66 -5.20 -10.72
N GLN A 76 -7.03 -6.28 -10.05
CA GLN A 76 -7.98 -6.25 -8.93
C GLN A 76 -7.41 -5.50 -7.72
N ARG A 77 -6.13 -5.75 -7.37
CA ARG A 77 -5.44 -5.02 -6.30
C ARG A 77 -5.36 -3.53 -6.60
N THR A 78 -4.98 -3.17 -7.83
CA THR A 78 -4.89 -1.77 -8.27
C THR A 78 -6.24 -1.07 -8.17
N ASN A 79 -7.32 -1.72 -8.60
CA ASN A 79 -8.66 -1.14 -8.49
C ASN A 79 -9.11 -0.99 -7.04
N LEU A 80 -8.82 -1.97 -6.18
CA LEU A 80 -9.20 -1.90 -4.77
C LEU A 80 -8.38 -0.85 -4.00
N ARG A 81 -7.09 -0.64 -4.35
CA ARG A 81 -6.26 0.41 -3.73
C ARG A 81 -6.81 1.81 -3.98
N LYS A 82 -7.38 2.05 -5.15
CA LYS A 82 -7.86 3.39 -5.54
C LYS A 82 -8.89 3.91 -4.53
N GLY A 83 -8.54 4.97 -3.83
CA GLY A 83 -9.41 5.62 -2.86
C GLY A 83 -9.64 4.89 -1.53
N VAL A 84 -9.03 3.72 -1.31
CA VAL A 84 -9.16 2.92 -0.09
C VAL A 84 -7.89 2.94 0.74
N ILE A 85 -6.72 2.88 0.08
CA ILE A 85 -5.42 2.81 0.75
C ILE A 85 -4.56 4.00 0.33
N GLY A 86 -4.06 4.75 1.30
CA GLY A 86 -3.03 5.78 1.11
C GLY A 86 -1.67 5.30 1.59
N PHE A 87 -0.62 5.75 0.90
CA PHE A 87 0.77 5.45 1.27
C PHE A 87 1.53 6.72 1.59
N VAL A 88 2.34 6.65 2.64
CA VAL A 88 3.40 7.61 2.92
C VAL A 88 4.72 6.84 2.85
N PHE A 89 5.54 7.13 1.85
CA PHE A 89 6.81 6.43 1.62
C PHE A 89 7.95 7.07 2.42
N GLN A 90 8.97 6.29 2.72
CA GLN A 90 10.19 6.78 3.35
C GLN A 90 11.03 7.65 2.41
N SER A 91 11.06 7.31 1.11
CA SER A 91 11.63 8.10 0.03
C SER A 91 10.53 8.92 -0.65
N PHE A 92 10.88 10.03 -1.26
CA PHE A 92 9.90 10.98 -1.82
C PHE A 92 9.03 10.38 -2.91
N ASN A 93 9.52 9.38 -3.67
CA ASN A 93 8.84 8.73 -4.78
C ASN A 93 8.25 9.73 -5.80
N LEU A 94 9.00 10.80 -6.05
CA LEU A 94 8.64 11.80 -7.04
C LEU A 94 9.07 11.31 -8.43
N ILE A 95 8.32 11.74 -9.44
CA ILE A 95 8.67 11.57 -10.85
C ILE A 95 9.44 12.80 -11.26
N ASP A 96 10.72 12.65 -11.58
CA ASP A 96 11.66 13.76 -11.84
C ASP A 96 11.27 14.60 -13.05
N GLU A 97 10.59 13.99 -14.05
CA GLU A 97 10.12 14.67 -15.26
C GLU A 97 8.87 15.52 -15.03
N LEU A 98 8.20 15.36 -13.88
CA LEU A 98 7.01 16.13 -13.52
C LEU A 98 7.35 17.26 -12.55
N ASN A 99 6.68 18.39 -12.71
CA ASN A 99 6.78 19.47 -11.73
C ASN A 99 6.03 19.14 -10.43
N VAL A 100 6.11 20.02 -9.42
CA VAL A 100 5.50 19.81 -8.10
C VAL A 100 3.99 19.63 -8.20
N PHE A 101 3.32 20.48 -8.98
CA PHE A 101 1.87 20.41 -9.20
C PHE A 101 1.47 19.07 -9.82
N GLU A 102 2.16 18.65 -10.87
CA GLU A 102 1.90 17.42 -11.61
C GLU A 102 2.13 16.16 -10.73
N ASN A 103 3.18 16.14 -9.92
CA ASN A 103 3.42 15.04 -8.97
C ASN A 103 2.27 14.87 -7.96
N ILE A 104 1.70 15.99 -7.47
CA ILE A 104 0.57 15.96 -6.53
C ILE A 104 -0.74 15.65 -7.27
N GLU A 105 -0.90 16.10 -8.51
CA GLU A 105 -2.10 15.86 -9.31
C GLU A 105 -2.23 14.40 -9.76
N LEU A 106 -1.11 13.72 -10.00
CA LEU A 106 -1.06 12.41 -10.63
C LEU A 106 -1.98 11.36 -10.00
N PRO A 107 -2.00 11.15 -8.67
CA PRO A 107 -2.93 10.22 -8.03
C PRO A 107 -4.40 10.56 -8.29
N LEU A 108 -4.75 11.83 -8.31
CA LEU A 108 -6.11 12.30 -8.54
C LEU A 108 -6.54 12.05 -10.00
N LEU A 109 -5.60 12.15 -10.94
CA LEU A 109 -5.81 11.79 -12.34
C LEU A 109 -6.17 10.31 -12.48
N TYR A 110 -5.42 9.42 -11.85
CA TYR A 110 -5.69 7.98 -11.85
C TYR A 110 -7.00 7.60 -11.15
N MET A 111 -7.47 8.43 -10.23
CA MET A 111 -8.79 8.28 -9.60
C MET A 111 -9.93 8.78 -10.49
N GLY A 112 -9.65 9.36 -11.65
CA GLY A 112 -10.65 9.90 -12.56
C GLY A 112 -11.32 11.20 -12.07
N ILE A 113 -10.68 11.94 -11.18
CA ILE A 113 -11.19 13.22 -10.65
C ILE A 113 -11.19 14.27 -11.75
N PRO A 114 -12.29 15.07 -11.94
CA PRO A 114 -12.33 16.14 -12.94
C PRO A 114 -11.22 17.19 -12.75
N ALA A 115 -10.73 17.77 -13.85
CA ALA A 115 -9.57 18.68 -13.85
C ALA A 115 -9.73 19.88 -12.91
N THR A 116 -10.91 20.48 -12.86
CA THR A 116 -11.22 21.62 -11.97
C THR A 116 -11.07 21.25 -10.49
N GLU A 117 -11.55 20.08 -10.11
CA GLU A 117 -11.47 19.59 -8.74
C GLU A 117 -10.04 19.11 -8.40
N ARG A 118 -9.30 18.50 -9.35
CA ARG A 118 -7.87 18.16 -9.16
C ARG A 118 -7.07 19.42 -8.84
N LYS A 119 -7.23 20.48 -9.68
CA LYS A 119 -6.53 21.74 -9.46
C LYS A 119 -6.78 22.29 -8.06
N ARG A 120 -8.04 22.38 -7.64
CA ARG A 120 -8.40 22.84 -6.30
C ARG A 120 -7.73 22.03 -5.20
N ARG A 121 -7.77 20.70 -5.27
CA ARG A 121 -7.16 19.81 -4.25
C ARG A 121 -5.65 19.92 -4.21
N VAL A 122 -4.99 20.11 -5.34
CA VAL A 122 -3.54 20.32 -5.42
C VAL A 122 -3.18 21.66 -4.77
N GLU A 123 -3.90 22.74 -5.10
CA GLU A 123 -3.70 24.06 -4.48
C GLU A 123 -3.94 24.04 -2.98
N ASP A 124 -5.00 23.36 -2.51
CA ASP A 124 -5.26 23.15 -1.09
C ASP A 124 -4.11 22.42 -0.40
N ALA A 125 -3.57 21.34 -1.02
CA ALA A 125 -2.44 20.59 -0.47
C ALA A 125 -1.14 21.41 -0.41
N LEU A 126 -0.86 22.19 -1.45
CA LEU A 126 0.32 23.09 -1.50
C LEU A 126 0.22 24.19 -0.46
N SER A 127 -0.97 24.73 -0.22
CA SER A 127 -1.18 25.77 0.79
C SER A 127 -0.83 25.30 2.21
N LEU A 128 -0.99 23.99 2.52
CA LEU A 128 -0.63 23.42 3.82
C LEU A 128 0.87 23.43 4.10
N ILE A 129 1.68 23.47 3.07
CA ILE A 129 3.15 23.52 3.16
C ILE A 129 3.72 24.89 2.79
N HIS A 130 2.86 25.92 2.74
CA HIS A 130 3.22 27.31 2.47
C HIS A 130 3.88 27.55 1.10
N ILE A 131 3.44 26.82 0.08
CA ILE A 131 3.82 27.01 -1.33
C ILE A 131 2.64 27.54 -2.16
#